data_b7532e235dc5e0b8a672b5e7e85f611c
#
_entry.id   b7532e235dc5e0b8a672b5e7e85f611c
#
_cell.length_a   1.000
_cell.length_b   1.000
_cell.length_c   1.000
_cell.angle_alpha   90.00
_cell.angle_beta   90.00
_cell.angle_gamma   90.00
#
_symmetry.space_group_name_H-M   'P 1'
#
loop_
_entity.id
_entity.type
_entity.pdbx_description
1 polymer ?
#
loop_
_entity_poly.entity_id
_entity_poly.type
_entity_poly.pdbx_seq_one_letter_code
_entity_poly.pdbx_strand_id
1 'polypeptide(L)'
;MSKRNNWENFKNILEQHHITTLYHFTDRDNLENIIKHGGLFSWKDCEERGITIPKPGGGGPGSTSWSLDQRDGLEHYVRVSFTKQHPMMYVAMSEQRISNPVILEIDPEVIFDEQTKFSDRNATRSGANVGGNQEDFKKIHFQTVKANKHFDLDINEQPFYQAEILVKNSIPLKYIKNIGNFGIPIPSQPQILQSKNAYTARVDREHPTAFIFLVDQSVSMRRITTFNGEDMTLSEAVARIVNAQINELVERCVKNNETRHY
;
A
#
# COMPACT_ATOMS: atom_id res chain seq x y z
N MET A 1 -5.69 3.61 3.05
CA MET A 1 -6.74 2.83 2.37
C MET A 1 -8.08 3.37 2.82
N SER A 2 -8.89 3.86 1.87
CA SER A 2 -10.25 4.36 2.11
C SER A 2 -11.22 3.22 1.81
N LYS A 3 -12.02 2.83 2.80
CA LYS A 3 -12.92 1.68 2.66
C LYS A 3 -14.13 2.05 1.79
N ARG A 4 -14.40 1.26 0.75
CA ARG A 4 -15.55 1.45 -0.13
C ARG A 4 -16.88 1.28 0.61
N ASN A 5 -17.91 2.04 0.24
CA ASN A 5 -19.20 2.04 0.94
C ASN A 5 -19.89 0.66 0.93
N ASN A 6 -19.70 -0.14 -0.13
CA ASN A 6 -20.32 -1.46 -0.30
C ASN A 6 -19.37 -2.62 -0.01
N TRP A 7 -18.37 -2.43 0.86
CA TRP A 7 -17.33 -3.42 1.19
C TRP A 7 -17.91 -4.76 1.69
N GLU A 8 -19.06 -4.74 2.35
CA GLU A 8 -19.73 -5.94 2.86
C GLU A 8 -20.13 -6.90 1.74
N ASN A 9 -20.50 -6.38 0.57
CA ASN A 9 -20.80 -7.21 -0.59
C ASN A 9 -19.56 -7.99 -1.06
N PHE A 10 -18.38 -7.36 -1.04
CA PHE A 10 -17.12 -8.04 -1.38
C PHE A 10 -16.75 -9.07 -0.33
N LYS A 11 -16.95 -8.75 0.95
CA LYS A 11 -16.74 -9.67 2.05
C LYS A 11 -17.61 -10.92 1.90
N ASN A 12 -18.90 -10.77 1.62
CA ASN A 12 -19.83 -11.89 1.40
C ASN A 12 -19.37 -12.78 0.24
N ILE A 13 -18.89 -12.20 -0.87
CA ILE A 13 -18.34 -12.97 -2.00
C ILE A 13 -17.10 -13.76 -1.57
N LEU A 14 -16.17 -13.13 -0.84
CA LEU A 14 -14.98 -13.82 -0.33
C LEU A 14 -15.35 -15.00 0.59
N GLU A 15 -16.30 -14.79 1.51
CA GLU A 15 -16.79 -15.82 2.42
C GLU A 15 -17.47 -16.96 1.66
N GLN A 16 -18.34 -16.66 0.70
CA GLN A 16 -19.01 -17.64 -0.17
C GLN A 16 -18.00 -18.53 -0.91
N HIS A 17 -16.89 -17.95 -1.34
CA HIS A 17 -15.84 -18.66 -2.06
C HIS A 17 -14.69 -19.14 -1.17
N HIS A 18 -14.80 -18.98 0.17
CA HIS A 18 -13.76 -19.38 1.14
C HIS A 18 -12.38 -18.80 0.83
N ILE A 19 -12.32 -17.54 0.37
CA ILE A 19 -11.07 -16.82 0.12
C ILE A 19 -10.65 -16.13 1.43
N THR A 20 -9.68 -16.70 2.09
CA THR A 20 -9.16 -16.19 3.38
C THR A 20 -7.79 -15.56 3.26
N THR A 21 -7.11 -15.76 2.14
CA THR A 21 -5.74 -15.28 1.92
C THR A 21 -5.52 -15.00 0.43
N LEU A 22 -4.81 -13.91 0.15
CA LEU A 22 -4.28 -13.57 -1.16
C LEU A 22 -2.75 -13.70 -1.12
N TYR A 23 -2.09 -13.69 -2.28
CA TYR A 23 -0.69 -14.00 -2.36
C TYR A 23 0.07 -12.99 -3.24
N HIS A 24 1.27 -12.63 -2.80
CA HIS A 24 2.22 -11.89 -3.61
C HIS A 24 3.57 -12.60 -3.56
N PHE A 25 4.14 -12.94 -4.70
CA PHE A 25 5.48 -13.52 -4.76
C PHE A 25 6.51 -12.42 -4.97
N THR A 26 7.64 -12.56 -4.30
CA THR A 26 8.79 -11.65 -4.45
C THR A 26 10.09 -12.42 -4.21
N ASP A 27 11.25 -11.78 -4.37
CA ASP A 27 12.51 -12.33 -3.91
C ASP A 27 12.76 -11.99 -2.44
N ARG A 28 13.45 -12.90 -1.73
CA ARG A 28 13.84 -12.70 -0.34
C ARG A 28 14.65 -11.43 -0.13
N ASP A 29 15.49 -11.05 -1.11
CA ASP A 29 16.33 -9.86 -1.05
C ASP A 29 15.52 -8.55 -1.01
N ASN A 30 14.25 -8.59 -1.42
CA ASN A 30 13.36 -7.43 -1.36
C ASN A 30 12.73 -7.21 0.03
N LEU A 31 12.72 -8.23 0.90
CA LEU A 31 11.99 -8.20 2.18
C LEU A 31 12.48 -7.12 3.12
N GLU A 32 13.79 -6.88 3.18
CA GLU A 32 14.36 -5.85 4.05
C GLU A 32 13.79 -4.47 3.70
N ASN A 33 13.73 -4.13 2.41
CA ASN A 33 13.17 -2.86 1.96
C ASN A 33 11.64 -2.78 2.16
N ILE A 34 10.91 -3.89 1.96
CA ILE A 34 9.47 -3.96 2.26
C ILE A 34 9.22 -3.65 3.74
N ILE A 35 10.00 -4.26 4.64
CA ILE A 35 9.86 -4.05 6.09
C ILE A 35 10.29 -2.64 6.48
N LYS A 36 11.46 -2.19 6.02
CA LYS A 36 12.03 -0.87 6.32
C LYS A 36 11.09 0.28 5.93
N HIS A 37 10.42 0.15 4.81
CA HIS A 37 9.52 1.20 4.29
C HIS A 37 8.07 1.02 4.71
N GLY A 38 7.76 0.02 5.55
CA GLY A 38 6.45 -0.16 6.17
C GLY A 38 5.39 -0.80 5.28
N GLY A 39 5.78 -1.40 4.16
CA GLY A 39 4.85 -2.07 3.25
C GLY A 39 5.42 -2.45 1.89
N LEU A 40 4.59 -3.14 1.11
CA LEU A 40 4.86 -3.49 -0.27
C LEU A 40 4.31 -2.38 -1.17
N PHE A 41 5.17 -1.67 -1.88
CA PHE A 41 4.82 -0.57 -2.78
C PHE A 41 4.75 -1.03 -4.24
N SER A 42 3.94 -0.33 -5.06
CA SER A 42 4.03 -0.50 -6.50
C SER A 42 5.43 -0.13 -6.99
N TRP A 43 5.81 -0.62 -8.17
CA TRP A 43 7.14 -0.30 -8.70
C TRP A 43 7.30 1.20 -8.99
N LYS A 44 6.22 1.87 -9.40
CA LYS A 44 6.25 3.31 -9.67
C LYS A 44 6.36 4.13 -8.38
N ASP A 45 5.63 3.75 -7.34
CA ASP A 45 5.76 4.38 -6.02
C ASP A 45 7.15 4.13 -5.40
N CYS A 46 7.76 2.96 -5.65
CA CYS A 46 9.16 2.72 -5.27
C CYS A 46 10.10 3.68 -5.99
N GLU A 47 9.96 3.85 -7.30
CA GLU A 47 10.76 4.77 -8.10
C GLU A 47 10.64 6.22 -7.59
N GLU A 48 9.41 6.71 -7.40
CA GLU A 48 9.13 8.06 -6.93
C GLU A 48 9.65 8.35 -5.52
N ARG A 49 9.71 7.32 -4.67
CA ARG A 49 10.21 7.40 -3.29
C ARG A 49 11.69 7.09 -3.15
N GLY A 50 12.37 6.71 -4.23
CA GLY A 50 13.77 6.27 -4.19
C GLY A 50 13.97 4.94 -3.43
N ILE A 51 12.94 4.09 -3.39
CA ILE A 51 13.01 2.76 -2.77
C ILE A 51 13.58 1.78 -3.79
N THR A 52 14.72 1.19 -3.47
CA THR A 52 15.34 0.17 -4.32
C THR A 52 14.57 -1.14 -4.24
N ILE A 53 14.34 -1.77 -5.39
CA ILE A 53 13.86 -3.15 -5.50
C ILE A 53 15.03 -4.02 -6.01
N PRO A 54 15.76 -4.70 -5.11
CA PRO A 54 16.98 -5.46 -5.50
C PRO A 54 16.73 -6.52 -6.57
N LYS A 55 15.60 -7.21 -6.49
CA LYS A 55 15.18 -8.28 -7.40
C LYS A 55 13.74 -8.05 -7.88
N PRO A 56 13.52 -7.19 -8.88
CA PRO A 56 12.18 -6.91 -9.38
C PRO A 56 11.61 -8.09 -10.15
N GLY A 57 10.64 -8.80 -9.59
CA GLY A 57 10.00 -9.98 -10.19
C GLY A 57 9.34 -9.72 -11.54
N GLY A 58 8.80 -8.51 -11.75
CA GLY A 58 8.26 -8.06 -13.03
C GLY A 58 9.31 -7.61 -14.05
N GLY A 59 10.61 -7.73 -13.75
CA GLY A 59 11.70 -7.08 -14.49
C GLY A 59 12.00 -5.70 -13.90
N GLY A 60 13.02 -5.04 -14.37
CA GLY A 60 13.41 -3.70 -13.93
C GLY A 60 12.96 -2.62 -14.91
N PRO A 61 13.53 -1.40 -14.76
CA PRO A 61 13.34 -0.31 -15.72
C PRO A 61 13.61 -0.77 -17.15
N GLY A 62 12.70 -0.43 -18.08
CA GLY A 62 12.80 -0.84 -19.49
C GLY A 62 12.31 -2.25 -19.80
N SER A 63 11.84 -3.01 -18.82
CA SER A 63 11.24 -4.32 -19.08
C SER A 63 9.88 -4.21 -19.79
N THR A 64 9.51 -5.26 -20.53
CA THR A 64 8.21 -5.36 -21.18
C THR A 64 7.06 -5.23 -20.16
N SER A 65 7.22 -5.81 -18.97
CA SER A 65 6.19 -5.73 -17.91
C SER A 65 5.92 -4.28 -17.48
N TRP A 66 6.96 -3.48 -17.24
CA TRP A 66 6.80 -2.08 -16.87
C TRP A 66 6.20 -1.26 -18.00
N SER A 67 6.60 -1.49 -19.24
CA SER A 67 6.03 -0.82 -20.41
C SER A 67 4.54 -1.14 -20.59
N LEU A 68 4.12 -2.39 -20.32
CA LEU A 68 2.72 -2.79 -20.35
C LEU A 68 1.93 -2.15 -19.21
N ASP A 69 2.49 -2.11 -18.01
CA ASP A 69 1.85 -1.46 -16.87
C ASP A 69 1.62 0.04 -17.14
N GLN A 70 2.61 0.74 -17.70
CA GLN A 70 2.48 2.15 -18.09
C GLN A 70 1.43 2.36 -19.17
N ARG A 71 1.43 1.50 -20.21
CA ARG A 71 0.42 1.57 -21.28
C ARG A 71 -1.01 1.46 -20.73
N ASP A 72 -1.21 0.60 -19.72
CA ASP A 72 -2.53 0.26 -19.19
C ASP A 72 -2.89 1.08 -17.94
N GLY A 73 -2.01 1.99 -17.49
CA GLY A 73 -2.21 2.83 -16.29
C GLY A 73 -2.21 2.02 -15.00
N LEU A 74 -1.39 0.98 -14.94
CA LEU A 74 -1.28 0.03 -13.82
C LEU A 74 0.02 0.15 -13.04
N GLU A 75 0.90 1.08 -13.39
CA GLU A 75 2.22 1.28 -12.78
C GLU A 75 2.17 1.61 -11.28
N HIS A 76 1.08 2.22 -10.82
CA HIS A 76 0.82 2.52 -9.40
C HIS A 76 0.06 1.41 -8.67
N TYR A 77 0.00 0.20 -9.22
CA TYR A 77 -0.71 -0.89 -8.56
C TYR A 77 0.23 -2.02 -8.15
N VAL A 78 0.07 -2.46 -6.90
CA VAL A 78 0.65 -3.70 -6.41
C VAL A 78 -0.22 -4.86 -6.86
N ARG A 79 0.37 -5.84 -7.54
CA ARG A 79 -0.34 -7.01 -8.03
C ARG A 79 -0.39 -8.09 -6.96
N VAL A 80 -1.56 -8.60 -6.68
CA VAL A 80 -1.83 -9.67 -5.72
C VAL A 80 -2.66 -10.74 -6.41
N SER A 81 -2.39 -12.01 -6.11
CA SER A 81 -3.01 -13.17 -6.73
C SER A 81 -3.91 -13.91 -5.75
N PHE A 82 -4.90 -14.62 -6.24
CA PHE A 82 -5.66 -15.63 -5.48
C PHE A 82 -4.87 -16.94 -5.34
N THR A 83 -3.93 -17.20 -6.23
CA THR A 83 -3.19 -18.45 -6.30
C THR A 83 -1.83 -18.35 -5.63
N LYS A 84 -1.51 -19.32 -4.77
CA LYS A 84 -0.21 -19.36 -4.06
C LYS A 84 0.94 -19.66 -5.03
N GLN A 85 0.71 -20.56 -5.97
CA GLN A 85 1.70 -20.98 -6.99
C GLN A 85 1.43 -20.26 -8.32
N HIS A 86 1.62 -18.96 -8.34
CA HIS A 86 1.34 -18.16 -9.53
C HIS A 86 2.31 -18.49 -10.68
N PRO A 87 1.84 -18.76 -11.92
CA PRO A 87 2.69 -19.14 -13.05
C PRO A 87 3.81 -18.15 -13.33
N MET A 88 3.56 -16.85 -13.19
CA MET A 88 4.56 -15.80 -13.41
C MET A 88 5.73 -15.84 -12.42
N MET A 89 5.57 -16.45 -11.25
CA MET A 89 6.69 -16.69 -10.33
C MET A 89 7.71 -17.63 -10.97
N TYR A 90 7.25 -18.72 -11.57
CA TYR A 90 8.11 -19.69 -12.23
C TYR A 90 8.78 -19.11 -13.49
N VAL A 91 8.08 -18.24 -14.22
CA VAL A 91 8.68 -17.49 -15.35
C VAL A 91 9.79 -16.58 -14.82
N ALA A 92 9.54 -15.80 -13.76
CA ALA A 92 10.53 -14.92 -13.15
C ALA A 92 11.77 -15.68 -12.63
N MET A 93 11.57 -16.89 -12.10
CA MET A 93 12.67 -17.78 -11.68
C MET A 93 13.46 -18.31 -12.88
N SER A 94 12.80 -18.78 -13.94
CA SER A 94 13.46 -19.30 -15.14
C SER A 94 14.26 -18.22 -15.88
N GLU A 95 13.82 -16.98 -15.81
CA GLU A 95 14.51 -15.81 -16.36
C GLU A 95 15.54 -15.19 -15.38
N GLN A 96 15.79 -15.83 -14.25
CA GLN A 96 16.73 -15.42 -13.20
C GLN A 96 16.45 -14.02 -12.62
N ARG A 97 15.22 -13.49 -12.76
CA ARG A 97 14.79 -12.24 -12.15
C ARG A 97 14.58 -12.41 -10.63
N ILE A 98 14.18 -13.62 -10.23
CA ILE A 98 14.02 -14.05 -8.84
C ILE A 98 14.90 -15.27 -8.61
N SER A 99 15.74 -15.24 -7.56
CA SER A 99 16.66 -16.33 -7.20
C SER A 99 16.26 -17.07 -5.94
N ASN A 100 15.58 -16.37 -5.01
CA ASN A 100 15.12 -16.91 -3.74
C ASN A 100 13.65 -16.51 -3.49
N PRO A 101 12.70 -17.20 -4.16
CA PRO A 101 11.30 -16.81 -4.12
C PRO A 101 10.70 -16.95 -2.71
N VAL A 102 9.98 -15.96 -2.29
CA VAL A 102 9.12 -15.97 -1.10
C VAL A 102 7.71 -15.57 -1.48
N ILE A 103 6.74 -16.12 -0.76
CA ILE A 103 5.32 -15.82 -0.96
C ILE A 103 4.80 -15.08 0.27
N LEU A 104 4.39 -13.84 0.06
CA LEU A 104 3.70 -13.03 1.06
C LEU A 104 2.24 -13.40 1.08
N GLU A 105 1.71 -13.66 2.27
CA GLU A 105 0.30 -13.91 2.52
C GLU A 105 -0.39 -12.60 2.86
N ILE A 106 -1.27 -12.15 1.98
CA ILE A 106 -1.93 -10.84 2.06
C ILE A 106 -3.34 -11.03 2.60
N ASP A 107 -3.72 -10.14 3.52
CA ASP A 107 -5.08 -10.12 4.05
C ASP A 107 -6.07 -9.66 2.95
N PRO A 108 -7.18 -10.39 2.71
CA PRO A 108 -8.18 -10.00 1.74
C PRO A 108 -8.85 -8.64 2.02
N GLU A 109 -8.69 -8.06 3.19
CA GLU A 109 -9.19 -6.71 3.48
C GLU A 109 -8.66 -5.63 2.51
N VAL A 110 -7.54 -5.88 1.82
CA VAL A 110 -7.04 -4.97 0.77
C VAL A 110 -8.04 -4.78 -0.39
N ILE A 111 -8.98 -5.73 -0.57
CA ILE A 111 -10.07 -5.66 -1.54
C ILE A 111 -11.09 -4.57 -1.20
N PHE A 112 -11.21 -4.23 0.08
CA PHE A 112 -12.19 -3.26 0.56
C PHE A 112 -11.78 -1.81 0.32
N ASP A 113 -10.55 -1.56 -0.14
CA ASP A 113 -10.15 -0.21 -0.55
C ASP A 113 -10.87 0.21 -1.83
N GLU A 114 -11.42 1.42 -1.85
CA GLU A 114 -12.21 1.93 -2.98
C GLU A 114 -11.41 2.04 -4.29
N GLN A 115 -10.08 2.18 -4.20
CA GLN A 115 -9.19 2.28 -5.35
C GLN A 115 -8.66 0.93 -5.84
N THR A 116 -8.94 -0.16 -5.11
CA THR A 116 -8.56 -1.50 -5.54
C THR A 116 -9.34 -1.92 -6.78
N LYS A 117 -8.64 -2.45 -7.77
CA LYS A 117 -9.22 -3.01 -9.00
C LYS A 117 -9.06 -4.53 -9.05
N PHE A 118 -9.79 -5.15 -9.95
CA PHE A 118 -9.86 -6.58 -10.15
C PHE A 118 -9.60 -6.89 -11.61
N SER A 119 -8.88 -7.97 -11.89
CA SER A 119 -8.72 -8.49 -13.25
C SER A 119 -9.06 -9.97 -13.28
N ASP A 120 -9.87 -10.38 -14.24
CA ASP A 120 -10.28 -11.79 -14.42
C ASP A 120 -9.13 -12.72 -14.83
N ARG A 121 -7.99 -12.16 -15.23
CA ARG A 121 -6.75 -12.83 -15.63
C ARG A 121 -5.56 -11.91 -15.39
N ASN A 122 -4.36 -12.22 -15.92
CA ASN A 122 -3.25 -11.26 -15.89
C ASN A 122 -3.68 -9.94 -16.54
N ALA A 123 -3.60 -8.84 -15.78
CA ALA A 123 -4.20 -7.56 -16.14
C ALA A 123 -3.64 -6.91 -17.41
N THR A 124 -2.41 -7.25 -17.81
CA THR A 124 -1.79 -6.74 -19.05
C THR A 124 -2.00 -7.66 -20.24
N ARG A 125 -2.66 -8.81 -20.04
CA ARG A 125 -2.99 -9.74 -21.14
C ARG A 125 -4.12 -9.18 -22.01
N SER A 126 -4.00 -9.38 -23.32
CA SER A 126 -5.10 -9.02 -24.25
C SER A 126 -6.41 -9.68 -23.86
N GLY A 127 -7.48 -8.91 -23.83
CA GLY A 127 -8.81 -9.35 -23.42
C GLY A 127 -9.04 -9.47 -21.93
N ALA A 128 -8.13 -8.96 -21.07
CA ALA A 128 -8.36 -8.85 -19.64
C ALA A 128 -9.48 -7.84 -19.33
N ASN A 129 -10.39 -8.23 -18.45
CA ASN A 129 -11.40 -7.33 -17.89
C ASN A 129 -10.86 -6.73 -16.61
N VAL A 130 -10.51 -5.44 -16.65
CA VAL A 130 -10.00 -4.71 -15.46
C VAL A 130 -11.02 -3.68 -15.03
N GLY A 131 -11.45 -3.73 -13.78
CA GLY A 131 -12.39 -2.77 -13.22
C GLY A 131 -12.40 -2.76 -11.70
N GLY A 132 -13.10 -1.81 -11.09
CA GLY A 132 -13.06 -1.58 -9.64
C GLY A 132 -14.39 -1.79 -8.92
N ASN A 133 -15.45 -2.19 -9.62
CA ASN A 133 -16.77 -2.37 -9.01
C ASN A 133 -17.07 -3.85 -8.66
N GLN A 134 -18.21 -4.09 -8.04
CA GLN A 134 -18.61 -5.44 -7.62
C GLN A 134 -18.83 -6.38 -8.81
N GLU A 135 -19.34 -5.88 -9.93
CA GLU A 135 -19.57 -6.71 -11.12
C GLU A 135 -18.24 -7.14 -11.74
N ASP A 136 -17.21 -6.30 -11.69
CA ASP A 136 -15.86 -6.68 -12.12
C ASP A 136 -15.28 -7.76 -11.20
N PHE A 137 -15.52 -7.65 -9.89
CA PHE A 137 -15.08 -8.65 -8.93
C PHE A 137 -15.76 -10.01 -9.13
N LYS A 138 -17.03 -10.02 -9.54
CA LYS A 138 -17.78 -11.26 -9.85
C LYS A 138 -17.29 -11.97 -11.11
N LYS A 139 -16.53 -11.27 -12.00
CA LYS A 139 -15.93 -11.90 -13.19
C LYS A 139 -14.75 -12.81 -12.85
N ILE A 140 -14.25 -12.79 -11.61
CA ILE A 140 -13.23 -13.73 -11.16
C ILE A 140 -13.77 -15.13 -11.19
N HIS A 141 -13.08 -16.05 -11.87
CA HIS A 141 -13.40 -17.47 -11.91
C HIS A 141 -12.94 -18.14 -10.60
N PHE A 142 -13.70 -17.95 -9.51
CA PHE A 142 -13.30 -18.39 -8.16
C PHE A 142 -13.02 -19.89 -8.03
N GLN A 143 -13.62 -20.73 -8.85
CA GLN A 143 -13.28 -22.17 -8.85
C GLN A 143 -11.92 -22.41 -9.50
N THR A 144 -11.65 -21.71 -10.61
CA THR A 144 -10.40 -21.79 -11.35
C THR A 144 -9.21 -21.33 -10.52
N VAL A 145 -9.32 -20.18 -9.83
CA VAL A 145 -8.21 -19.65 -9.01
C VAL A 145 -7.90 -20.50 -7.76
N LYS A 146 -8.79 -21.41 -7.37
CA LYS A 146 -8.60 -22.36 -6.27
C LYS A 146 -8.02 -23.70 -6.72
N ALA A 147 -7.84 -23.92 -8.01
CA ALA A 147 -7.23 -25.14 -8.50
C ALA A 147 -5.82 -25.34 -7.93
N ASN A 148 -5.43 -26.57 -7.67
CA ASN A 148 -4.12 -26.86 -7.09
C ASN A 148 -2.97 -26.49 -8.04
N LYS A 149 -3.14 -26.74 -9.34
CA LYS A 149 -2.12 -26.46 -10.35
C LYS A 149 -2.75 -25.87 -11.61
N HIS A 150 -2.03 -24.95 -12.23
CA HIS A 150 -2.39 -24.36 -13.51
C HIS A 150 -2.61 -25.39 -14.61
N PHE A 151 -1.76 -26.42 -14.68
CA PHE A 151 -1.79 -27.45 -15.73
C PHE A 151 -2.91 -28.48 -15.56
N ASP A 152 -3.58 -28.54 -14.40
CA ASP A 152 -4.73 -29.41 -14.18
C ASP A 152 -6.03 -28.82 -14.79
N LEU A 153 -5.97 -27.56 -15.24
CA LEU A 153 -7.09 -26.84 -15.82
C LEU A 153 -7.19 -27.02 -17.33
N ASP A 154 -8.43 -26.96 -17.85
CA ASP A 154 -8.68 -26.84 -19.28
C ASP A 154 -7.93 -25.62 -19.85
N ILE A 155 -7.46 -25.73 -21.09
CA ILE A 155 -6.69 -24.68 -21.75
C ILE A 155 -7.41 -23.33 -21.78
N ASN A 156 -8.75 -23.33 -21.85
CA ASN A 156 -9.56 -22.12 -21.85
C ASN A 156 -9.68 -21.50 -20.45
N GLU A 157 -9.53 -22.30 -19.37
CA GLU A 157 -9.57 -21.85 -17.98
C GLU A 157 -8.23 -21.38 -17.45
N GLN A 158 -7.12 -21.84 -18.03
CA GLN A 158 -5.76 -21.49 -17.62
C GLN A 158 -5.50 -19.98 -17.53
N PRO A 159 -5.99 -19.11 -18.43
CA PRO A 159 -5.82 -17.67 -18.29
C PRO A 159 -6.44 -17.11 -17.00
N PHE A 160 -7.60 -17.60 -16.58
CA PHE A 160 -8.34 -17.13 -15.42
C PHE A 160 -7.71 -17.58 -14.08
N TYR A 161 -6.83 -18.59 -14.10
CA TYR A 161 -6.01 -18.97 -12.95
C TYR A 161 -5.08 -17.83 -12.51
N GLN A 162 -4.76 -16.90 -13.42
CA GLN A 162 -3.90 -15.74 -13.19
C GLN A 162 -4.70 -14.47 -12.86
N ALA A 163 -5.93 -14.60 -12.35
CA ALA A 163 -6.70 -13.45 -11.91
C ALA A 163 -5.97 -12.65 -10.82
N GLU A 164 -6.06 -11.34 -10.90
CA GLU A 164 -5.29 -10.41 -10.07
C GLU A 164 -6.18 -9.43 -9.31
N ILE A 165 -5.73 -9.09 -8.12
CA ILE A 165 -6.17 -7.94 -7.34
C ILE A 165 -5.10 -6.86 -7.51
N LEU A 166 -5.51 -5.67 -7.89
CA LEU A 166 -4.64 -4.53 -8.16
C LEU A 166 -4.84 -3.51 -7.03
N VAL A 167 -3.94 -3.50 -6.05
CA VAL A 167 -4.01 -2.61 -4.88
C VAL A 167 -3.27 -1.31 -5.18
N LYS A 168 -3.95 -0.18 -5.08
CA LYS A 168 -3.37 1.13 -5.43
C LYS A 168 -2.25 1.51 -4.47
N ASN A 169 -1.16 2.00 -5.03
CA ASN A 169 0.05 2.53 -4.38
C ASN A 169 0.80 1.51 -3.50
N SER A 170 0.21 1.00 -2.44
CA SER A 170 0.92 0.13 -1.49
C SER A 170 0.01 -0.76 -0.65
N ILE A 171 0.62 -1.84 -0.12
CA ILE A 171 0.02 -2.72 0.89
C ILE A 171 0.83 -2.56 2.18
N PRO A 172 0.29 -1.90 3.22
CA PRO A 172 0.94 -1.77 4.52
C PRO A 172 1.26 -3.11 5.17
N LEU A 173 2.34 -3.17 5.99
CA LEU A 173 2.79 -4.41 6.66
C LEU A 173 1.69 -5.12 7.46
N LYS A 174 0.77 -4.38 8.06
CA LYS A 174 -0.36 -4.95 8.83
C LYS A 174 -1.25 -5.89 8.02
N TYR A 175 -1.24 -5.77 6.70
CA TYR A 175 -1.97 -6.66 5.77
C TYR A 175 -1.12 -7.79 5.23
N ILE A 176 0.15 -7.92 5.63
CA ILE A 176 1.04 -9.02 5.25
C ILE A 176 1.13 -9.99 6.43
N LYS A 177 0.29 -11.03 6.41
CA LYS A 177 0.07 -11.94 7.55
C LYS A 177 1.31 -12.67 8.02
N ASN A 178 2.18 -13.06 7.11
CA ASN A 178 3.34 -13.91 7.38
C ASN A 178 4.68 -13.15 7.39
N ILE A 179 4.66 -11.81 7.44
CA ILE A 179 5.89 -11.01 7.34
C ILE A 179 6.90 -11.33 8.46
N GLY A 180 6.43 -11.68 9.65
CA GLY A 180 7.26 -12.08 10.79
C GLY A 180 7.96 -13.43 10.63
N ASN A 181 7.51 -14.27 9.70
CA ASN A 181 8.04 -15.63 9.53
C ASN A 181 9.40 -15.68 8.82
N PHE A 182 9.85 -14.56 8.27
CA PHE A 182 11.07 -14.49 7.47
C PHE A 182 12.34 -14.19 8.30
N GLY A 183 12.20 -13.98 9.63
CA GLY A 183 13.35 -13.77 10.53
C GLY A 183 14.05 -12.41 10.34
N ILE A 184 13.45 -11.47 9.62
CA ILE A 184 13.94 -10.10 9.50
C ILE A 184 13.28 -9.28 10.60
N PRO A 185 14.05 -8.52 11.41
CA PRO A 185 13.48 -7.68 12.44
C PRO A 185 12.49 -6.67 11.83
N ILE A 186 11.25 -6.76 12.24
CA ILE A 186 10.27 -5.72 11.93
C ILE A 186 10.60 -4.57 12.87
N PRO A 187 10.95 -3.37 12.37
CA PRO A 187 11.12 -2.22 13.25
C PRO A 187 9.87 -2.12 14.10
N SER A 188 10.03 -2.18 15.41
CA SER A 188 8.92 -1.85 16.30
C SER A 188 8.40 -0.51 15.79
N GLN A 189 7.18 -0.48 15.28
CA GLN A 189 6.52 0.80 15.08
C GLN A 189 6.74 1.54 16.39
N PRO A 190 7.17 2.82 16.35
CA PRO A 190 7.15 3.59 17.56
C PRO A 190 5.77 3.30 18.13
N GLN A 191 5.72 2.66 19.28
CA GLN A 191 4.47 2.48 20.00
C GLN A 191 3.99 3.91 20.13
N ILE A 192 3.07 4.32 19.25
CA ILE A 192 2.16 5.39 19.59
C ILE A 192 1.51 4.77 20.80
N LEU A 193 2.03 5.17 21.95
CA LEU A 193 1.36 4.97 23.22
C LEU A 193 -0.04 5.53 22.95
N GLN A 194 -0.95 4.64 22.56
CA GLN A 194 -2.35 4.92 22.67
C GLN A 194 -2.60 4.97 24.18
N SER A 195 -2.13 6.06 24.78
CA SER A 195 -2.71 6.46 26.04
C SER A 195 -4.17 6.71 25.68
N LYS A 196 -5.06 5.85 26.13
CA LYS A 196 -6.50 5.97 25.94
C LYS A 196 -7.03 7.35 26.39
N ASN A 197 -6.18 8.23 26.90
CA ASN A 197 -6.46 9.54 27.47
C ASN A 197 -5.55 10.67 26.94
N ALA A 198 -4.78 10.46 25.84
CA ALA A 198 -3.82 11.48 25.37
C ALA A 198 -4.46 12.84 25.01
N TYR A 199 -5.75 12.85 24.67
CA TYR A 199 -6.48 14.08 24.34
C TYR A 199 -7.38 14.61 25.44
N THR A 200 -7.50 13.93 26.57
CA THR A 200 -8.32 14.36 27.70
C THR A 200 -7.46 14.90 28.86
N ALA A 201 -6.14 14.79 28.77
CA ALA A 201 -5.24 15.36 29.76
C ALA A 201 -5.32 16.88 29.73
N ARG A 202 -5.70 17.49 30.84
CA ARG A 202 -5.73 18.94 30.99
C ARG A 202 -4.27 19.44 31.03
N VAL A 203 -3.95 20.39 30.17
CA VAL A 203 -2.64 21.08 30.18
C VAL A 203 -2.71 22.15 31.28
N ASP A 204 -1.93 21.98 32.32
CA ASP A 204 -1.83 22.93 33.44
C ASP A 204 -0.40 22.90 34.04
N ARG A 205 -0.17 23.62 35.13
CA ARG A 205 1.16 23.70 35.74
C ARG A 205 1.66 22.37 36.34
N GLU A 206 0.75 21.48 36.69
CA GLU A 206 1.06 20.16 37.25
C GLU A 206 1.28 19.13 36.13
N HIS A 207 0.74 19.40 34.93
CA HIS A 207 0.79 18.53 33.75
C HIS A 207 1.32 19.28 32.54
N PRO A 208 2.63 19.62 32.47
CA PRO A 208 3.22 20.32 31.35
C PRO A 208 3.20 19.46 30.10
N THR A 209 2.91 20.08 28.96
CA THR A 209 2.86 19.40 27.65
C THR A 209 3.97 19.90 26.74
N ALA A 210 4.68 18.99 26.10
CA ALA A 210 5.63 19.31 25.03
C ALA A 210 4.96 19.16 23.67
N PHE A 211 5.06 20.18 22.82
CA PHE A 211 4.62 20.13 21.43
C PHE A 211 5.84 19.85 20.55
N ILE A 212 5.78 18.78 19.75
CA ILE A 212 6.84 18.42 18.81
C ILE A 212 6.30 18.54 17.40
N PHE A 213 6.86 19.44 16.59
CA PHE A 213 6.54 19.59 15.18
C PHE A 213 7.59 18.86 14.36
N LEU A 214 7.19 17.82 13.62
CA LEU A 214 8.03 17.14 12.64
C LEU A 214 7.70 17.71 11.26
N VAL A 215 8.62 18.47 10.68
CA VAL A 215 8.46 19.08 9.36
C VAL A 215 9.29 18.32 8.35
N ASP A 216 8.64 17.83 7.29
CA ASP A 216 9.31 17.21 6.15
C ASP A 216 10.14 18.27 5.38
N GLN A 217 11.40 17.92 5.03
CA GLN A 217 12.31 18.74 4.23
C GLN A 217 12.72 18.05 2.93
N SER A 218 11.97 17.06 2.48
CA SER A 218 12.23 16.35 1.23
C SER A 218 12.13 17.28 0.01
N VAL A 219 12.67 16.84 -1.12
CA VAL A 219 12.64 17.60 -2.39
C VAL A 219 11.19 17.86 -2.85
N SER A 220 10.25 16.99 -2.48
CA SER A 220 8.82 17.16 -2.78
C SER A 220 8.22 18.42 -2.17
N MET A 221 8.81 18.97 -1.09
CA MET A 221 8.39 20.22 -0.45
C MET A 221 8.63 21.48 -1.31
N ARG A 222 9.36 21.36 -2.41
CA ARG A 222 9.56 22.45 -3.39
C ARG A 222 8.43 22.57 -4.40
N ARG A 223 7.47 21.64 -4.41
CA ARG A 223 6.32 21.72 -5.33
C ARG A 223 5.45 22.93 -5.01
N ILE A 224 4.97 23.57 -6.07
CA ILE A 224 4.01 24.68 -5.96
C ILE A 224 2.65 24.11 -5.57
N THR A 225 2.00 24.78 -4.64
CA THR A 225 0.62 24.52 -4.19
C THR A 225 -0.11 25.85 -4.01
N THR A 226 -1.42 25.84 -4.12
CA THR A 226 -2.24 27.03 -3.80
C THR A 226 -2.69 26.92 -2.35
N PHE A 227 -2.34 27.90 -1.53
CA PHE A 227 -2.75 28.00 -0.13
C PHE A 227 -3.33 29.38 0.14
N ASN A 228 -4.58 29.42 0.63
CA ASN A 228 -5.35 30.66 0.84
C ASN A 228 -5.44 31.57 -0.39
N GLY A 229 -5.47 30.97 -1.61
CA GLY A 229 -5.56 31.72 -2.88
C GLY A 229 -4.23 32.25 -3.42
N GLU A 230 -3.10 31.96 -2.77
CA GLU A 230 -1.75 32.32 -3.21
C GLU A 230 -0.97 31.05 -3.62
N ASP A 231 -0.25 31.13 -4.73
CA ASP A 231 0.66 30.08 -5.15
C ASP A 231 2.00 30.21 -4.44
N MET A 232 2.40 29.14 -3.76
CA MET A 232 3.65 29.08 -3.00
C MET A 232 4.21 27.66 -2.98
N THR A 233 5.43 27.48 -2.49
CA THR A 233 5.96 26.13 -2.27
C THR A 233 5.22 25.43 -1.12
N LEU A 234 5.17 24.11 -1.15
CA LEU A 234 4.58 23.32 -0.07
C LEU A 234 5.28 23.61 1.28
N SER A 235 6.61 23.84 1.26
CA SER A 235 7.37 24.21 2.46
C SER A 235 6.93 25.57 3.04
N GLU A 236 6.63 26.57 2.20
CA GLU A 236 6.11 27.87 2.64
C GLU A 236 4.70 27.74 3.22
N ALA A 237 3.83 26.95 2.58
CA ALA A 237 2.49 26.67 3.10
C ALA A 237 2.55 26.01 4.48
N VAL A 238 3.39 24.97 4.65
CA VAL A 238 3.60 24.30 5.94
C VAL A 238 4.17 25.27 6.99
N ALA A 239 5.15 26.09 6.63
CA ALA A 239 5.71 27.10 7.54
C ALA A 239 4.64 28.10 8.03
N ARG A 240 3.76 28.57 7.14
CA ARG A 240 2.64 29.44 7.51
C ARG A 240 1.66 28.76 8.49
N ILE A 241 1.32 27.49 8.25
CA ILE A 241 0.45 26.71 9.13
C ILE A 241 1.09 26.55 10.52
N VAL A 242 2.36 26.13 10.57
CA VAL A 242 3.07 25.90 11.84
C VAL A 242 3.19 27.21 12.62
N ASN A 243 3.56 28.32 11.96
CA ASN A 243 3.65 29.63 12.61
C ASN A 243 2.29 30.11 13.15
N ALA A 244 1.19 29.88 12.41
CA ALA A 244 -0.15 30.21 12.88
C ALA A 244 -0.53 29.42 14.15
N GLN A 245 -0.21 28.12 14.18
CA GLN A 245 -0.45 27.28 15.35
C GLN A 245 0.41 27.71 16.57
N ILE A 246 1.67 28.04 16.35
CA ILE A 246 2.55 28.55 17.41
C ILE A 246 1.99 29.86 17.97
N ASN A 247 1.59 30.79 17.10
CA ASN A 247 1.02 32.07 17.53
C ASN A 247 -0.26 31.86 18.35
N GLU A 248 -1.16 30.97 17.92
CA GLU A 248 -2.36 30.65 18.68
C GLU A 248 -2.03 30.06 20.07
N LEU A 249 -1.02 29.19 20.15
CA LEU A 249 -0.55 28.64 21.43
C LEU A 249 0.00 29.75 22.34
N VAL A 250 0.83 30.66 21.79
CA VAL A 250 1.39 31.80 22.53
C VAL A 250 0.27 32.71 23.05
N GLU A 251 -0.71 33.05 22.21
CA GLU A 251 -1.86 33.88 22.60
C GLU A 251 -2.68 33.24 23.74
N ARG A 252 -2.86 31.92 23.71
CA ARG A 252 -3.52 31.18 24.79
C ARG A 252 -2.72 31.17 26.09
N CYS A 253 -1.38 31.24 26.00
CA CYS A 253 -0.51 31.34 27.17
C CYS A 253 -0.43 32.74 27.78
N VAL A 254 -0.84 33.78 27.04
CA VAL A 254 -0.85 35.18 27.51
C VAL A 254 -2.26 35.57 27.92
N LYS A 255 -2.48 35.96 29.18
CA LYS A 255 -3.73 36.49 29.66
C LYS A 255 -3.45 37.75 30.46
N ASN A 256 -4.12 38.85 30.15
CA ASN A 256 -3.96 40.14 30.83
C ASN A 256 -2.51 40.70 30.82
N ASN A 257 -1.79 40.59 29.70
CA ASN A 257 -0.36 40.92 29.55
C ASN A 257 0.61 40.18 30.48
N GLU A 258 0.19 39.13 31.12
CA GLU A 258 1.08 38.25 31.89
C GLU A 258 1.25 36.90 31.17
N THR A 259 2.50 36.49 30.98
CA THR A 259 2.81 35.17 30.40
C THR A 259 2.51 34.10 31.43
N ARG A 260 1.63 33.15 31.06
CA ARG A 260 1.39 31.96 31.86
C ARG A 260 2.32 30.83 31.38
N HIS A 261 3.18 30.37 32.26
CA HIS A 261 3.94 29.14 32.03
C HIS A 261 3.03 27.95 32.32
N TYR A 262 2.66 27.22 31.31
CA TYR A 262 1.92 25.96 31.39
C TYR A 262 2.88 24.78 31.21
#